data_16707c77f9d29d33d9fedfb61046b8eb
#
_entry.id   16707c77f9d29d33d9fedfb61046b8eb
#
_cell.length_a   1.000
_cell.length_b   1.000
_cell.length_c   1.000
_cell.angle_alpha   90.00
_cell.angle_beta   90.00
_cell.angle_gamma   90.00
#
_symmetry.space_group_name_H-M   'P 1'
#
loop_
_entity.id
_entity.type
_entity.pdbx_description
1 polymer ?
#
loop_
_entity_poly.entity_id
_entity_poly.type
_entity_poly.pdbx_seq_one_letter_code
_entity_poly.pdbx_strand_id
1 'polypeptide(L)'
;VKTITKLRILYPIWTVISIFSLLYAPTLASESTLFKIGQLGQIIVQLFQIAIALLLYKLFMETDKEQASLIAIFGLLGVPFSLMAILIPDAIHLAEVFWGLWLIPIGTLVIKSGMFPKWIGYFLYIGSLGYFGATISFFLIGSVPAFVDYFTVGELIWVLWITFMGAKEIQN
;
A
#
# COMPACT_ATOMS: atom_id res chain seq x y z
N VAL A 1 12.39 13.56 11.97
CA VAL A 1 12.51 14.43 10.78
C VAL A 1 13.01 13.64 9.57
N LYS A 2 14.17 12.96 9.60
CA LYS A 2 14.77 12.29 8.42
C LYS A 2 13.88 11.18 7.82
N THR A 3 13.11 10.42 8.62
CA THR A 3 12.29 9.30 8.15
C THR A 3 11.09 9.79 7.37
N ILE A 4 10.36 10.78 7.88
CA ILE A 4 9.18 11.34 7.20
C ILE A 4 9.57 12.03 5.88
N THR A 5 10.73 12.72 5.84
CA THR A 5 11.23 13.34 4.60
C THR A 5 11.48 12.28 3.51
N LYS A 6 12.05 11.12 3.87
CA LYS A 6 12.21 10.00 2.92
C LYS A 6 10.87 9.47 2.41
N LEU A 7 9.90 9.29 3.29
CA LEU A 7 8.55 8.85 2.90
C LEU A 7 7.87 9.86 1.97
N ARG A 8 8.00 11.17 2.23
CA ARG A 8 7.46 12.24 1.36
C ARG A 8 8.02 12.23 -0.06
N ILE A 9 9.22 11.70 -0.25
CA ILE A 9 9.84 11.55 -1.58
C ILE A 9 9.44 10.22 -2.20
N LEU A 10 9.48 9.13 -1.44
CA LEU A 10 9.25 7.78 -1.97
C LEU A 10 7.79 7.52 -2.35
N TYR A 11 6.83 7.97 -1.52
CA TYR A 11 5.41 7.72 -1.78
C TYR A 11 4.92 8.26 -3.13
N PRO A 12 5.14 9.53 -3.52
CA PRO A 12 4.67 10.01 -4.82
C PRO A 12 5.32 9.28 -5.99
N ILE A 13 6.61 8.95 -5.90
CA ILE A 13 7.30 8.18 -6.95
C ILE A 13 6.70 6.78 -7.04
N TRP A 14 6.54 6.10 -5.92
CA TRP A 14 5.91 4.79 -5.83
C TRP A 14 4.49 4.81 -6.41
N THR A 15 3.68 5.82 -6.05
CA THR A 15 2.30 5.95 -6.52
C THR A 15 2.22 6.12 -8.03
N VAL A 16 3.04 6.99 -8.61
CA VAL A 16 3.04 7.22 -10.06
C VAL A 16 3.42 5.94 -10.82
N ILE A 17 4.47 5.25 -10.36
CA ILE A 17 4.89 3.99 -10.98
C ILE A 17 3.80 2.91 -10.78
N SER A 18 3.17 2.84 -9.60
CA SER A 18 2.10 1.88 -9.31
C SER A 18 0.87 2.10 -10.19
N ILE A 19 0.40 3.33 -10.35
CA ILE A 19 -0.73 3.67 -11.24
C ILE A 19 -0.43 3.22 -12.66
N PHE A 20 0.75 3.55 -13.18
CA PHE A 20 1.13 3.11 -14.53
C PHE A 20 1.20 1.58 -14.62
N SER A 21 1.90 0.93 -13.70
CA SER A 21 2.28 -0.49 -13.82
C SER A 21 1.17 -1.47 -13.42
N LEU A 22 0.33 -1.10 -12.45
CA LEU A 22 -0.72 -1.97 -11.92
C LEU A 22 -2.11 -1.66 -12.51
N LEU A 23 -2.38 -0.41 -12.91
CA LEU A 23 -3.70 -0.03 -13.40
C LEU A 23 -3.73 0.20 -14.91
N TYR A 24 -2.74 0.91 -15.47
CA TYR A 24 -2.75 1.26 -16.88
C TYR A 24 -2.10 0.19 -17.78
N ALA A 25 -0.89 -0.26 -17.48
CA ALA A 25 -0.17 -1.19 -18.34
C ALA A 25 -0.92 -2.52 -18.58
N PRO A 26 -1.63 -3.12 -17.60
CA PRO A 26 -2.41 -4.34 -17.84
C PRO A 26 -3.55 -4.19 -18.85
N THR A 27 -4.00 -2.97 -19.13
CA THR A 27 -5.05 -2.71 -20.15
C THR A 27 -4.51 -2.72 -21.58
N LEU A 28 -3.19 -2.78 -21.75
CA LEU A 28 -2.51 -2.74 -23.05
C LEU A 28 -2.32 -4.15 -23.61
N ALA A 29 -2.13 -4.24 -24.93
CA ALA A 29 -1.78 -5.50 -25.58
C ALA A 29 -0.45 -6.04 -25.03
N SER A 30 -0.40 -7.35 -24.71
CA SER A 30 0.76 -8.02 -24.09
C SER A 30 2.05 -7.89 -24.93
N GLU A 31 1.93 -7.77 -26.25
CA GLU A 31 3.06 -7.60 -27.16
C GLU A 31 3.64 -6.17 -27.15
N SER A 32 2.92 -5.19 -26.61
CA SER A 32 3.35 -3.80 -26.62
C SER A 32 4.54 -3.55 -25.71
N THR A 33 5.43 -2.66 -26.14
CA THR A 33 6.58 -2.24 -25.32
C THR A 33 6.14 -1.61 -24.01
N LEU A 34 5.05 -0.87 -24.00
CA LEU A 34 4.51 -0.24 -22.79
C LEU A 34 4.01 -1.28 -21.76
N PHE A 35 3.40 -2.38 -22.22
CA PHE A 35 3.04 -3.48 -21.33
C PHE A 35 4.28 -4.08 -20.65
N LYS A 36 5.33 -4.36 -21.41
CA LYS A 36 6.61 -4.90 -20.89
C LYS A 36 7.29 -3.92 -19.92
N ILE A 37 7.25 -2.62 -20.21
CA ILE A 37 7.72 -1.58 -19.29
C ILE A 37 6.88 -1.59 -18.00
N GLY A 38 5.57 -1.78 -18.10
CA GLY A 38 4.69 -1.95 -16.94
C GLY A 38 5.07 -3.11 -16.05
N GLN A 39 5.40 -4.29 -16.63
CA GLN A 39 5.88 -5.44 -15.86
C GLN A 39 7.20 -5.14 -15.12
N LEU A 40 8.15 -4.46 -15.76
CA LEU A 40 9.36 -3.99 -15.08
C LEU A 40 9.03 -2.98 -13.98
N GLY A 41 8.08 -2.10 -14.23
CA GLY A 41 7.59 -1.15 -13.24
C GLY A 41 6.98 -1.83 -12.01
N GLN A 42 6.27 -2.95 -12.17
CA GLN A 42 5.77 -3.75 -11.04
C GLN A 42 6.91 -4.24 -10.14
N ILE A 43 8.03 -4.69 -10.70
CA ILE A 43 9.22 -5.06 -9.91
C ILE A 43 9.73 -3.86 -9.11
N ILE A 44 9.84 -2.70 -9.76
CA ILE A 44 10.29 -1.46 -9.11
C ILE A 44 9.34 -1.07 -7.97
N VAL A 45 8.02 -1.16 -8.20
CA VAL A 45 6.99 -0.91 -7.16
C VAL A 45 7.25 -1.77 -5.92
N GLN A 46 7.59 -3.06 -6.08
CA GLN A 46 7.85 -3.94 -4.94
C GLN A 46 9.15 -3.57 -4.19
N LEU A 47 10.18 -3.10 -4.88
CA LEU A 47 11.38 -2.57 -4.22
C LEU A 47 11.07 -1.32 -3.38
N PHE A 48 10.24 -0.41 -3.89
CA PHE A 48 9.74 0.74 -3.13
C PHE A 48 8.87 0.30 -1.94
N GLN A 49 8.00 -0.70 -2.13
CA GLN A 49 7.17 -1.25 -1.06
C GLN A 49 8.01 -1.73 0.12
N ILE A 50 9.10 -2.48 -0.14
CA ILE A 50 10.04 -2.91 0.88
C ILE A 50 10.62 -1.70 1.64
N ALA A 51 11.11 -0.70 0.91
CA ALA A 51 11.70 0.50 1.51
C ALA A 51 10.68 1.29 2.35
N ILE A 52 9.45 1.45 1.84
CA ILE A 52 8.37 2.15 2.53
C ILE A 52 7.97 1.40 3.80
N ALA A 53 7.80 0.07 3.75
CA ALA A 53 7.45 -0.74 4.91
C ALA A 53 8.48 -0.61 6.05
N LEU A 54 9.78 -0.66 5.71
CA LEU A 54 10.86 -0.49 6.68
C LEU A 54 10.95 0.95 7.23
N LEU A 55 10.64 1.95 6.42
CA LEU A 55 10.60 3.34 6.87
C LEU A 55 9.39 3.61 7.78
N LEU A 56 8.23 3.02 7.49
CA LEU A 56 7.05 3.11 8.36
C LEU A 56 7.28 2.40 9.69
N TYR A 57 7.89 1.21 9.67
CA TYR A 57 8.35 0.56 10.89
C TYR A 57 9.21 1.53 11.73
N LYS A 58 10.23 2.12 11.11
CA LYS A 58 11.13 3.06 11.78
C LYS A 58 10.43 4.34 12.27
N LEU A 59 9.39 4.79 11.56
CA LEU A 59 8.62 5.97 11.95
C LEU A 59 7.81 5.71 13.22
N PHE A 60 7.26 4.52 13.36
CA PHE A 60 6.27 4.21 14.39
C PHE A 60 6.79 3.33 15.54
N MET A 61 8.01 2.79 15.45
CA MET A 61 8.54 1.83 16.44
C MET A 61 8.59 2.39 17.87
N GLU A 62 8.74 3.70 18.04
CA GLU A 62 8.72 4.35 19.36
C GLU A 62 7.29 4.55 19.90
N THR A 63 6.29 4.53 19.02
CA THR A 63 4.87 4.65 19.43
C THR A 63 4.34 3.30 19.93
N ASP A 64 4.55 2.25 19.16
CA ASP A 64 4.15 0.88 19.49
C ASP A 64 4.95 -0.08 18.59
N LYS A 65 5.99 -0.70 19.17
CA LYS A 65 6.92 -1.55 18.43
C LYS A 65 6.27 -2.80 17.85
N GLU A 66 5.28 -3.36 18.54
CA GLU A 66 4.57 -4.56 18.09
C GLU A 66 3.77 -4.23 16.81
N GLN A 67 2.94 -3.19 16.86
CA GLN A 67 2.18 -2.74 15.70
C GLN A 67 3.09 -2.29 14.55
N ALA A 68 4.19 -1.60 14.85
CA ALA A 68 5.17 -1.22 13.83
C ALA A 68 5.82 -2.44 13.16
N SER A 69 6.10 -3.52 13.93
CA SER A 69 6.62 -4.77 13.37
C SER A 69 5.63 -5.43 12.41
N LEU A 70 4.32 -5.37 12.71
CA LEU A 70 3.28 -5.88 11.81
C LEU A 70 3.25 -5.13 10.47
N ILE A 71 3.53 -3.82 10.46
CA ILE A 71 3.68 -3.05 9.20
C ILE A 71 4.80 -3.66 8.33
N ALA A 72 5.97 -3.91 8.92
CA ALA A 72 7.09 -4.49 8.17
C ALA A 72 6.75 -5.90 7.70
N ILE A 73 6.20 -6.75 8.57
CA ILE A 73 5.88 -8.16 8.26
C ILE A 73 4.86 -8.23 7.11
N PHE A 74 3.71 -7.57 7.24
CA PHE A 74 2.65 -7.65 6.23
C PHE A 74 3.05 -6.95 4.92
N GLY A 75 3.74 -5.80 5.00
CA GLY A 75 4.25 -5.12 3.81
C GLY A 75 5.25 -5.97 3.03
N LEU A 76 6.10 -6.75 3.71
CA LEU A 76 7.06 -7.65 3.06
C LEU A 76 6.43 -8.93 2.55
N LEU A 77 5.44 -9.50 3.27
CA LEU A 77 4.75 -10.72 2.84
C LEU A 77 3.93 -10.53 1.57
N GLY A 78 3.41 -9.34 1.31
CA GLY A 78 2.70 -9.04 0.05
C GLY A 78 3.60 -9.04 -1.18
N VAL A 79 4.90 -8.77 -1.02
CA VAL A 79 5.84 -8.62 -2.14
C VAL A 79 5.95 -9.87 -3.03
N PRO A 80 6.16 -11.10 -2.49
CA PRO A 80 6.25 -12.30 -3.32
C PRO A 80 5.00 -12.56 -4.16
N PHE A 81 3.82 -12.35 -3.59
CA PHE A 81 2.55 -12.55 -4.30
C PHE A 81 2.33 -11.51 -5.40
N SER A 82 2.69 -10.23 -5.13
CA SER A 82 2.67 -9.19 -6.15
C SER A 82 3.64 -9.47 -7.30
N LEU A 83 4.83 -9.99 -7.02
CA LEU A 83 5.79 -10.38 -8.06
C LEU A 83 5.29 -11.61 -8.84
N MET A 84 4.64 -12.56 -8.15
CA MET A 84 4.04 -13.74 -8.81
C MET A 84 2.91 -13.32 -9.76
N ALA A 85 2.18 -12.26 -9.47
CA ALA A 85 1.11 -11.74 -10.32
C ALA A 85 1.60 -11.27 -11.70
N ILE A 86 2.90 -11.00 -11.88
CA ILE A 86 3.49 -10.71 -13.20
C ILE A 86 3.38 -11.92 -14.13
N LEU A 87 3.46 -13.14 -13.60
CA LEU A 87 3.40 -14.40 -14.34
C LEU A 87 2.00 -15.04 -14.25
N ILE A 88 1.35 -14.91 -13.12
CA ILE A 88 0.04 -15.49 -12.81
C ILE A 88 -0.85 -14.34 -12.30
N PRO A 89 -1.60 -13.66 -13.19
CA PRO A 89 -2.35 -12.43 -12.84
C PRO A 89 -3.24 -12.57 -11.59
N ASP A 90 -3.91 -13.70 -11.42
CA ASP A 90 -4.81 -13.96 -10.29
C ASP A 90 -4.09 -13.99 -8.92
N ALA A 91 -2.77 -14.14 -8.91
CA ALA A 91 -1.97 -14.08 -7.69
C ALA A 91 -2.02 -12.69 -7.01
N ILE A 92 -2.47 -11.66 -7.72
CA ILE A 92 -2.68 -10.31 -7.14
C ILE A 92 -3.67 -10.36 -5.97
N HIS A 93 -4.70 -11.21 -6.05
CA HIS A 93 -5.70 -11.34 -4.99
C HIS A 93 -5.13 -11.96 -3.70
N LEU A 94 -4.01 -12.68 -3.77
CA LEU A 94 -3.27 -13.10 -2.59
C LEU A 94 -2.44 -11.94 -2.00
N ALA A 95 -1.89 -11.07 -2.84
CA ALA A 95 -1.19 -9.87 -2.38
C ALA A 95 -2.14 -8.90 -1.67
N GLU A 96 -3.38 -8.76 -2.16
CA GLU A 96 -4.42 -7.90 -1.57
C GLU A 96 -4.71 -8.26 -0.11
N VAL A 97 -4.65 -9.55 0.27
CA VAL A 97 -4.78 -9.97 1.68
C VAL A 97 -3.72 -9.26 2.54
N PHE A 98 -2.47 -9.26 2.10
CA PHE A 98 -1.37 -8.65 2.86
C PHE A 98 -1.42 -7.13 2.81
N TRP A 99 -1.89 -6.52 1.72
CA TRP A 99 -2.13 -5.08 1.65
C TRP A 99 -3.25 -4.66 2.62
N GLY A 100 -4.34 -5.42 2.69
CA GLY A 100 -5.37 -5.20 3.70
C GLY A 100 -4.83 -5.32 5.12
N LEU A 101 -4.11 -6.41 5.43
CA LEU A 101 -3.47 -6.61 6.73
C LEU A 101 -2.46 -5.51 7.06
N TRP A 102 -1.75 -4.97 6.09
CA TRP A 102 -0.76 -3.90 6.26
C TRP A 102 -1.40 -2.56 6.68
N LEU A 103 -2.58 -2.24 6.15
CA LEU A 103 -3.28 -0.99 6.47
C LEU A 103 -3.79 -0.95 7.93
N ILE A 104 -4.08 -2.10 8.54
CA ILE A 104 -4.59 -2.17 9.92
C ILE A 104 -3.59 -1.60 10.93
N PRO A 105 -2.35 -2.09 11.05
CA PRO A 105 -1.38 -1.53 11.97
C PRO A 105 -0.99 -0.09 11.62
N ILE A 106 -0.97 0.31 10.35
CA ILE A 106 -0.75 1.71 9.96
C ILE A 106 -1.87 2.58 10.52
N GLY A 107 -3.14 2.20 10.30
CA GLY A 107 -4.30 2.92 10.85
C GLY A 107 -4.27 3.04 12.37
N THR A 108 -3.93 1.95 13.05
CA THR A 108 -3.77 1.92 14.51
C THR A 108 -2.71 2.92 14.97
N LEU A 109 -1.55 2.94 14.32
CA LEU A 109 -0.43 3.80 14.69
C LEU A 109 -0.65 5.26 14.31
N VAL A 110 -1.34 5.53 13.21
CA VAL A 110 -1.80 6.88 12.85
C VAL A 110 -2.69 7.45 13.96
N ILE A 111 -3.61 6.65 14.51
CA ILE A 111 -4.51 7.08 15.60
C ILE A 111 -3.76 7.26 16.92
N LYS A 112 -2.85 6.32 17.27
CA LYS A 112 -2.12 6.30 18.54
C LYS A 112 -1.01 7.35 18.62
N SER A 113 -0.29 7.60 17.52
CA SER A 113 0.94 8.41 17.54
C SER A 113 0.70 9.90 17.80
N GLY A 114 -0.48 10.42 17.48
CA GLY A 114 -0.73 11.86 17.51
C GLY A 114 -0.02 12.67 16.40
N MET A 115 0.84 12.03 15.60
CA MET A 115 1.56 12.67 14.49
C MET A 115 0.65 13.05 13.32
N PHE A 116 -0.50 12.42 13.22
CA PHE A 116 -1.43 12.55 12.10
C PHE A 116 -2.86 12.77 12.60
N PRO A 117 -3.77 13.35 11.78
CA PRO A 117 -5.19 13.38 12.09
C PRO A 117 -5.76 11.96 12.22
N LYS A 118 -6.48 11.70 13.31
CA LYS A 118 -7.03 10.36 13.61
C LYS A 118 -7.96 9.81 12.52
N TRP A 119 -8.69 10.70 11.82
CA TRP A 119 -9.61 10.31 10.76
C TRP A 119 -8.91 9.57 9.61
N ILE A 120 -7.63 9.85 9.34
CA ILE A 120 -6.84 9.12 8.34
C ILE A 120 -6.72 7.64 8.73
N GLY A 121 -6.52 7.35 10.02
CA GLY A 121 -6.46 5.98 10.50
C GLY A 121 -7.77 5.21 10.28
N TYR A 122 -8.91 5.87 10.44
CA TYR A 122 -10.21 5.24 10.14
C TYR A 122 -10.40 4.98 8.65
N PHE A 123 -9.94 5.88 7.77
CA PHE A 123 -9.95 5.64 6.33
C PHE A 123 -9.03 4.49 5.92
N LEU A 124 -7.90 4.28 6.61
CA LEU A 124 -7.04 3.12 6.38
C LEU A 124 -7.73 1.80 6.76
N TYR A 125 -8.52 1.76 7.83
CA TYR A 125 -9.35 0.58 8.14
C TYR A 125 -10.41 0.31 7.07
N ILE A 126 -11.04 1.35 6.53
CA ILE A 126 -11.97 1.21 5.40
C ILE A 126 -11.23 0.67 4.16
N GLY A 127 -10.03 1.18 3.87
CA GLY A 127 -9.18 0.67 2.81
C GLY A 127 -8.83 -0.81 2.95
N SER A 128 -8.53 -1.23 4.18
CA SER A 128 -8.30 -2.66 4.50
C SER A 128 -9.50 -3.53 4.14
N LEU A 129 -10.72 -3.08 4.45
CA LEU A 129 -11.95 -3.80 4.08
C LEU A 129 -12.13 -3.91 2.55
N GLY A 130 -11.68 -2.91 1.79
CA GLY A 130 -11.67 -2.95 0.33
C GLY A 130 -10.81 -4.10 -0.20
N TYR A 131 -9.58 -4.22 0.25
CA TYR A 131 -8.67 -5.29 -0.16
C TYR A 131 -9.21 -6.68 0.23
N PHE A 132 -9.71 -6.86 1.45
CA PHE A 132 -10.36 -8.13 1.84
C PHE A 132 -11.61 -8.42 1.02
N GLY A 133 -12.42 -7.39 0.74
CA GLY A 133 -13.61 -7.50 -0.10
C GLY A 133 -13.25 -7.95 -1.52
N ALA A 134 -12.19 -7.40 -2.12
CA ALA A 134 -11.69 -7.80 -3.44
C ALA A 134 -11.29 -9.27 -3.45
N THR A 135 -10.42 -9.69 -2.53
CA THR A 135 -9.99 -11.08 -2.41
C THR A 135 -11.17 -12.03 -2.20
N ILE A 136 -12.05 -11.74 -1.23
CA ILE A 136 -13.21 -12.61 -0.93
C ILE A 136 -14.13 -12.71 -2.13
N SER A 137 -14.43 -11.58 -2.79
CA SER A 137 -15.29 -11.57 -3.98
C SER A 137 -14.69 -12.40 -5.10
N PHE A 138 -13.39 -12.25 -5.38
CA PHE A 138 -12.73 -13.04 -6.42
C PHE A 138 -12.85 -14.54 -6.16
N PHE A 139 -12.54 -15.02 -4.95
CA PHE A 139 -12.58 -16.45 -4.65
C PHE A 139 -14.00 -17.03 -4.54
N LEU A 140 -15.01 -16.23 -4.16
CA LEU A 140 -16.37 -16.73 -4.02
C LEU A 140 -17.20 -16.63 -5.29
N ILE A 141 -17.00 -15.56 -6.08
CA ILE A 141 -17.83 -15.28 -7.27
C ILE A 141 -17.04 -15.14 -8.58
N GLY A 142 -15.72 -15.31 -8.53
CA GLY A 142 -14.84 -15.27 -9.71
C GLY A 142 -14.59 -13.86 -10.29
N SER A 143 -15.02 -12.81 -9.60
CA SER A 143 -14.84 -11.42 -10.05
C SER A 143 -14.87 -10.44 -8.88
N VAL A 144 -14.26 -9.27 -9.06
CA VAL A 144 -14.28 -8.18 -8.07
C VAL A 144 -15.30 -7.14 -8.51
N PRO A 145 -16.35 -6.87 -7.71
CA PRO A 145 -17.30 -5.80 -8.01
C PRO A 145 -16.64 -4.43 -7.98
N ALA A 146 -16.86 -3.58 -8.97
CA ALA A 146 -16.22 -2.28 -9.12
C ALA A 146 -16.37 -1.34 -7.90
N PHE A 147 -17.45 -1.48 -7.12
CA PHE A 147 -17.63 -0.65 -5.92
C PHE A 147 -16.61 -0.96 -4.81
N VAL A 148 -16.00 -2.14 -4.81
CA VAL A 148 -15.00 -2.55 -3.81
C VAL A 148 -13.75 -1.68 -3.93
N ASP A 149 -13.38 -1.27 -5.14
CA ASP A 149 -12.23 -0.42 -5.39
C ASP A 149 -12.35 0.97 -4.73
N TYR A 150 -13.59 1.47 -4.53
CA TYR A 150 -13.79 2.75 -3.84
C TYR A 150 -13.33 2.73 -2.39
N PHE A 151 -13.30 1.57 -1.73
CA PHE A 151 -12.80 1.49 -0.36
C PHE A 151 -11.29 1.71 -0.27
N THR A 152 -10.53 1.38 -1.32
CA THR A 152 -9.07 1.57 -1.34
C THR A 152 -8.65 3.04 -1.36
N VAL A 153 -9.58 3.98 -1.58
CA VAL A 153 -9.35 5.43 -1.49
C VAL A 153 -8.72 5.85 -0.15
N GLY A 154 -8.95 5.09 0.92
CA GLY A 154 -8.32 5.34 2.22
C GLY A 154 -6.78 5.34 2.16
N GLU A 155 -6.19 4.42 1.39
CA GLU A 155 -4.74 4.40 1.18
C GLU A 155 -4.26 5.61 0.37
N LEU A 156 -5.00 6.02 -0.66
CA LEU A 156 -4.67 7.21 -1.44
C LEU A 156 -4.66 8.47 -0.57
N ILE A 157 -5.63 8.61 0.33
CA ILE A 157 -5.69 9.73 1.29
C ILE A 157 -4.42 9.74 2.16
N TRP A 158 -3.99 8.59 2.65
CA TRP A 158 -2.76 8.44 3.44
C TRP A 158 -1.52 8.88 2.65
N VAL A 159 -1.37 8.39 1.42
CA VAL A 159 -0.25 8.73 0.54
C VAL A 159 -0.20 10.24 0.25
N LEU A 160 -1.35 10.83 -0.09
CA LEU A 160 -1.45 12.27 -0.33
C LEU A 160 -1.12 13.07 0.94
N TRP A 161 -1.61 12.63 2.11
CA TRP A 161 -1.30 13.31 3.36
C TRP A 161 0.19 13.31 3.66
N ILE A 162 0.85 12.14 3.62
CA ILE A 162 2.29 12.07 3.86
C ILE A 162 3.06 12.94 2.86
N THR A 163 2.70 12.88 1.59
CA THR A 163 3.39 13.60 0.52
C THR A 163 3.36 15.11 0.76
N PHE A 164 2.18 15.68 1.01
CA PHE A 164 1.99 17.12 1.06
C PHE A 164 2.09 17.69 2.47
N MET A 165 1.52 17.03 3.45
CA MET A 165 1.43 17.56 4.82
C MET A 165 2.52 17.00 5.74
N GLY A 166 2.98 15.75 5.53
CA GLY A 166 3.94 15.10 6.42
C GLY A 166 3.34 14.74 7.77
N ALA A 167 4.20 14.64 8.79
CA ALA A 167 3.83 14.37 10.18
C ALA A 167 4.05 15.62 11.03
N LYS A 168 3.21 15.83 12.04
CA LYS A 168 3.45 16.85 13.07
C LYS A 168 4.65 16.44 13.93
N GLU A 169 5.47 17.41 14.30
CA GLU A 169 6.50 17.17 15.32
C GLU A 169 5.81 16.97 16.67
N ILE A 170 6.14 15.87 17.35
CA ILE A 170 5.73 15.67 18.73
C ILE A 170 6.67 16.54 19.56
N GLN A 171 6.17 17.61 20.13
CA GLN A 171 6.88 18.35 21.17
C GLN A 171 6.89 17.47 22.43
N ASN A 172 8.05 16.89 22.73
CA ASN A 172 8.32 16.21 24.00
C ASN A 172 8.55 17.25 25.09
#